data_9d4aeb3a2a15c0b1969cf8622693d061
#
_entry.id   9d4aeb3a2a15c0b1969cf8622693d061
#
_cell.length_a   1.000
_cell.length_b   1.000
_cell.length_c   1.000
_cell.angle_alpha   90.00
_cell.angle_beta   90.00
_cell.angle_gamma   90.00
#
_symmetry.space_group_name_H-M   'P 1'
#
loop_
_entity.id
_entity.type
_entity.pdbx_description
1 polymer ?
#
loop_
_entity_poly.entity_id
_entity_poly.type
_entity_poly.pdbx_seq_one_letter_code
_entity_poly.pdbx_strand_id
1 'polypeptide(L)'
;MKYLRFAPILIVAMGFFLSCSSINCPLNNRVMTVYKLAGDVTPLADALTISTTRTNGTDSVLLNQAVNVDSFSLPVSYNRPQDVLYFQRQNTAGWSLTDTVVIEKQDFPHFESIDCNPSYFHVIKRVSHTRLGIDSIVINKENVNYDAKEAHLLVYFKNFYQ
;
A
#
# COMPACT_ATOMS: atom_id res chain seq x y z
N MET A 1 54.71 31.36 26.86
CA MET A 1 53.50 32.09 26.41
C MET A 1 53.21 31.99 24.86
N LYS A 2 53.86 31.08 24.12
CA LYS A 2 53.57 30.87 22.67
C LYS A 2 52.36 29.98 22.38
N TYR A 3 51.98 29.13 23.30
CA TYR A 3 50.90 28.14 23.08
C TYR A 3 49.49 28.69 23.29
N LEU A 4 49.34 29.85 23.95
CA LEU A 4 48.01 30.45 24.22
C LEU A 4 47.37 31.05 22.95
N ARG A 5 48.15 31.31 21.91
CA ARG A 5 47.66 31.87 20.63
C ARG A 5 47.03 30.82 19.69
N PHE A 6 47.33 29.53 19.90
CA PHE A 6 46.82 28.46 19.06
C PHE A 6 45.55 27.80 19.63
N ALA A 7 45.25 28.03 20.93
CA ALA A 7 44.06 27.47 21.59
C ALA A 7 42.73 27.88 20.92
N PRO A 8 42.51 29.16 20.53
CA PRO A 8 41.24 29.52 19.90
C PRO A 8 41.07 28.93 18.48
N ILE A 9 42.17 28.71 17.75
CA ILE A 9 42.11 28.09 16.40
C ILE A 9 41.74 26.61 16.50
N LEU A 10 42.22 25.91 17.53
CA LEU A 10 41.91 24.51 17.75
C LEU A 10 40.43 24.30 18.14
N ILE A 11 39.86 25.21 18.91
CA ILE A 11 38.43 25.18 19.33
C ILE A 11 37.51 25.42 18.12
N VAL A 12 37.86 26.35 17.24
CA VAL A 12 37.10 26.62 16.02
C VAL A 12 37.18 25.43 15.05
N ALA A 13 38.35 24.82 14.88
CA ALA A 13 38.51 23.63 14.04
C ALA A 13 37.67 22.42 14.55
N MET A 14 37.53 22.25 15.87
CA MET A 14 36.78 21.17 16.49
C MET A 14 35.27 21.35 16.35
N GLY A 15 34.77 22.58 16.19
CA GLY A 15 33.35 22.90 15.98
C GLY A 15 32.82 22.48 14.60
N PHE A 16 33.66 22.31 13.58
CA PHE A 16 33.24 21.91 12.25
C PHE A 16 32.96 20.42 12.07
N PHE A 17 33.33 19.56 13.03
CA PHE A 17 33.09 18.10 12.96
C PHE A 17 31.79 17.62 13.60
N LEU A 18 30.98 18.51 14.16
CA LEU A 18 29.73 18.14 14.84
C LEU A 18 28.47 18.26 13.97
N SER A 19 28.62 18.55 12.68
CA SER A 19 27.47 18.54 11.75
C SER A 19 27.19 17.11 11.26
N CYS A 20 26.80 16.24 12.18
CA CYS A 20 26.16 14.97 11.82
C CYS A 20 24.66 15.27 11.63
N SER A 21 24.21 15.53 10.42
CA SER A 21 22.80 15.50 10.10
C SER A 21 22.34 14.05 10.15
N SER A 22 21.61 13.67 11.20
CA SER A 22 20.93 12.37 11.25
C SER A 22 19.79 12.41 10.21
N ILE A 23 20.04 11.85 9.05
CA ILE A 23 18.99 11.66 8.05
C ILE A 23 18.12 10.51 8.54
N ASN A 24 16.90 10.83 8.95
CA ASN A 24 15.90 9.83 9.32
C ASN A 24 15.22 9.31 8.05
N CYS A 25 15.76 8.22 7.48
CA CYS A 25 15.07 7.53 6.39
C CYS A 25 13.81 6.84 6.91
N PRO A 26 12.70 6.85 6.16
CA PRO A 26 11.50 6.10 6.52
C PRO A 26 11.83 4.62 6.65
N LEU A 27 11.50 4.02 7.81
CA LEU A 27 11.71 2.60 8.07
C LEU A 27 10.84 1.71 7.15
N ASN A 28 9.75 2.26 6.63
CA ASN A 28 8.79 1.54 5.83
C ASN A 28 8.56 2.29 4.51
N ASN A 29 9.27 1.88 3.45
CA ASN A 29 9.22 2.51 2.12
C ASN A 29 8.03 1.99 1.28
N ARG A 30 7.03 1.36 1.90
CA ARG A 30 5.87 0.82 1.20
C ARG A 30 4.69 1.76 1.33
N VAL A 31 4.10 2.10 0.21
CA VAL A 31 2.79 2.74 0.17
C VAL A 31 1.68 1.68 0.07
N MET A 32 0.50 2.02 0.58
CA MET A 32 -0.63 1.10 0.64
C MET A 32 -1.79 1.66 -0.17
N THR A 33 -2.42 0.81 -0.97
CA THR A 33 -3.70 1.14 -1.57
C THR A 33 -4.81 0.88 -0.57
N VAL A 34 -5.60 1.90 -0.28
CA VAL A 34 -6.76 1.82 0.62
C VAL A 34 -7.99 1.48 -0.19
N TYR A 35 -8.67 0.42 0.21
CA TYR A 35 -9.95 -0.04 -0.31
C TYR A 35 -11.03 0.26 0.72
N LYS A 36 -12.16 0.78 0.28
CA LYS A 36 -13.33 0.98 1.11
C LYS A 36 -14.52 0.29 0.47
N LEU A 37 -15.25 -0.47 1.25
CA LEU A 37 -16.51 -1.05 0.80
C LEU A 37 -17.57 0.05 0.71
N ALA A 38 -18.45 -0.09 -0.27
CA ALA A 38 -19.55 0.84 -0.51
C ALA A 38 -20.80 0.08 -0.95
N GLY A 39 -21.95 0.75 -0.90
CA GLY A 39 -23.25 0.16 -1.21
C GLY A 39 -23.85 -0.63 -0.04
N ASP A 40 -24.83 -1.48 -0.37
CA ASP A 40 -25.71 -2.14 0.60
C ASP A 40 -25.00 -3.25 1.41
N VAL A 41 -23.87 -3.77 0.89
CA VAL A 41 -23.07 -4.82 1.55
C VAL A 41 -21.88 -4.18 2.28
N THR A 42 -22.18 -3.32 3.23
CA THR A 42 -21.17 -2.63 4.07
C THR A 42 -21.68 -2.53 5.51
N PRO A 43 -20.98 -3.12 6.49
CA PRO A 43 -19.79 -3.96 6.35
C PRO A 43 -20.05 -5.32 5.71
N LEU A 44 -19.02 -5.93 5.10
CA LEU A 44 -19.12 -7.29 4.57
C LEU A 44 -19.10 -8.30 5.71
N ALA A 45 -20.22 -8.97 5.94
CA ALA A 45 -20.36 -9.97 7.01
C ALA A 45 -19.62 -11.28 6.71
N ASP A 46 -19.50 -11.65 5.44
CA ASP A 46 -18.76 -12.84 5.01
C ASP A 46 -17.27 -12.69 5.20
N ALA A 47 -16.56 -13.80 5.35
CA ALA A 47 -15.09 -13.81 5.44
C ALA A 47 -14.48 -13.44 4.08
N LEU A 48 -13.63 -12.41 4.08
CA LEU A 48 -12.89 -11.94 2.92
C LEU A 48 -11.43 -12.36 3.04
N THR A 49 -10.96 -13.13 2.06
CA THR A 49 -9.53 -13.46 1.89
C THR A 49 -9.04 -12.85 0.58
N ILE A 50 -7.93 -12.15 0.63
CA ILE A 50 -7.31 -11.56 -0.57
C ILE A 50 -5.91 -12.13 -0.72
N SER A 51 -5.62 -12.69 -1.89
CA SER A 51 -4.32 -13.24 -2.23
C SER A 51 -3.81 -12.71 -3.56
N THR A 52 -2.54 -12.92 -3.83
CA THR A 52 -1.86 -12.62 -5.10
C THR A 52 -0.84 -13.71 -5.40
N THR A 53 -0.53 -13.91 -6.66
CA THR A 53 0.53 -14.82 -7.07
C THR A 53 1.86 -14.06 -7.17
N ARG A 54 2.88 -14.54 -6.48
CA ARG A 54 4.24 -14.00 -6.54
C ARG A 54 4.92 -14.36 -7.88
N THR A 55 6.02 -13.67 -8.18
CA THR A 55 6.82 -13.94 -9.39
C THR A 55 7.37 -15.37 -9.48
N ASN A 56 7.55 -16.04 -8.36
CA ASN A 56 7.97 -17.44 -8.29
C ASN A 56 6.80 -18.45 -8.45
N GLY A 57 5.58 -17.97 -8.75
CA GLY A 57 4.39 -18.81 -8.93
C GLY A 57 3.72 -19.27 -7.63
N THR A 58 4.21 -18.86 -6.45
CA THR A 58 3.55 -19.18 -5.16
C THR A 58 2.53 -18.12 -4.80
N ASP A 59 1.42 -18.53 -4.21
CA ASP A 59 0.42 -17.60 -3.71
C ASP A 59 0.86 -16.95 -2.40
N SER A 60 0.43 -15.70 -2.21
CA SER A 60 0.64 -14.93 -1.00
C SER A 60 -0.68 -14.35 -0.53
N VAL A 61 -1.09 -14.70 0.68
CA VAL A 61 -2.27 -14.10 1.32
C VAL A 61 -1.90 -12.73 1.85
N LEU A 62 -2.65 -11.71 1.44
CA LEU A 62 -2.48 -10.31 1.84
C LEU A 62 -3.48 -9.91 2.93
N LEU A 63 -4.69 -10.44 2.87
CA LEU A 63 -5.75 -10.32 3.87
C LEU A 63 -6.33 -11.71 4.11
N ASN A 64 -6.45 -12.15 5.37
CA ASN A 64 -6.87 -13.51 5.68
C ASN A 64 -8.17 -13.52 6.49
N GLN A 65 -9.23 -14.08 5.91
CA GLN A 65 -10.52 -14.37 6.56
C GLN A 65 -11.07 -13.20 7.41
N ALA A 66 -10.91 -11.96 6.92
CA ALA A 66 -11.43 -10.79 7.60
C ALA A 66 -12.96 -10.75 7.51
N VAL A 67 -13.65 -10.57 8.63
CA VAL A 67 -15.10 -10.49 8.74
C VAL A 67 -15.53 -9.10 9.21
N ASN A 68 -16.76 -8.71 8.88
CA ASN A 68 -17.31 -7.38 9.19
C ASN A 68 -16.41 -6.25 8.67
N VAL A 69 -15.88 -6.43 7.49
CA VAL A 69 -14.93 -5.50 6.85
C VAL A 69 -15.70 -4.36 6.22
N ASP A 70 -15.28 -3.13 6.50
CA ASP A 70 -15.72 -1.91 5.81
C ASP A 70 -14.60 -1.29 4.96
N SER A 71 -13.35 -1.54 5.34
CA SER A 71 -12.16 -1.01 4.68
C SER A 71 -10.94 -1.88 4.97
N PHE A 72 -9.95 -1.85 4.08
CA PHE A 72 -8.67 -2.52 4.26
C PHE A 72 -7.59 -1.86 3.39
N SER A 73 -6.34 -2.16 3.68
CA SER A 73 -5.20 -1.65 2.91
C SER A 73 -4.31 -2.79 2.44
N LEU A 74 -3.88 -2.72 1.19
CA LEU A 74 -3.00 -3.72 0.58
C LEU A 74 -1.72 -3.08 0.05
N PRO A 75 -0.58 -3.77 0.16
CA PRO A 75 0.66 -3.31 -0.46
C PRO A 75 0.55 -3.33 -1.98
N VAL A 76 1.26 -2.42 -2.63
CA VAL A 76 1.35 -2.32 -4.09
C VAL A 76 2.70 -2.84 -4.55
N SER A 77 2.74 -3.64 -5.62
CA SER A 77 4.01 -4.06 -6.21
C SER A 77 4.65 -2.90 -6.99
N TYR A 78 5.98 -2.83 -7.01
CA TYR A 78 6.73 -1.82 -7.78
C TYR A 78 7.53 -2.41 -8.94
N ASN A 79 7.46 -3.73 -9.11
CA ASN A 79 8.22 -4.46 -10.14
C ASN A 79 7.34 -5.01 -11.27
N ARG A 80 6.06 -4.64 -11.28
CA ARG A 80 5.09 -5.08 -12.29
C ARG A 80 4.18 -3.93 -12.68
N PRO A 81 3.79 -3.80 -13.96
CA PRO A 81 2.89 -2.73 -14.41
C PRO A 81 1.44 -2.95 -13.95
N GLN A 82 1.13 -4.14 -13.45
CA GLN A 82 -0.19 -4.50 -12.94
C GLN A 82 -0.09 -5.43 -11.74
N ASP A 83 -1.04 -5.30 -10.83
CA ASP A 83 -1.28 -6.23 -9.73
C ASP A 83 -2.51 -7.08 -10.02
N VAL A 84 -2.38 -8.38 -9.83
CA VAL A 84 -3.48 -9.35 -9.94
C VAL A 84 -3.80 -9.85 -8.53
N LEU A 85 -5.04 -9.60 -8.08
CA LEU A 85 -5.53 -9.94 -6.76
C LEU A 85 -6.72 -10.89 -6.89
N TYR A 86 -6.80 -11.88 -6.00
CA TYR A 86 -7.89 -12.81 -5.90
C TYR A 86 -8.69 -12.51 -4.64
N PHE A 87 -9.92 -12.05 -4.82
CA PHE A 87 -10.87 -11.71 -3.75
C PHE A 87 -11.78 -12.90 -3.51
N GLN A 88 -11.47 -13.70 -2.51
CA GLN A 88 -12.27 -14.83 -2.10
C GLN A 88 -13.23 -14.40 -0.98
N ARG A 89 -14.51 -14.50 -1.24
CA ARG A 89 -15.59 -14.28 -0.28
C ARG A 89 -16.17 -15.62 0.12
N GLN A 90 -16.27 -15.90 1.41
CA GLN A 90 -16.77 -17.14 1.96
C GLN A 90 -17.79 -16.88 3.08
N ASN A 91 -18.97 -17.53 3.01
CA ASN A 91 -19.95 -17.45 4.07
C ASN A 91 -19.82 -18.59 5.10
N THR A 92 -20.57 -18.51 6.19
CA THR A 92 -20.56 -19.49 7.27
C THR A 92 -21.11 -20.87 6.86
N ALA A 93 -21.89 -20.94 5.77
CA ALA A 93 -22.41 -22.21 5.22
C ALA A 93 -21.39 -22.93 4.31
N GLY A 94 -20.15 -22.37 4.16
CA GLY A 94 -19.09 -22.96 3.35
C GLY A 94 -19.12 -22.61 1.86
N TRP A 95 -20.10 -21.80 1.44
CA TRP A 95 -20.14 -21.29 0.07
C TRP A 95 -19.02 -20.27 -0.16
N SER A 96 -18.34 -20.36 -1.31
CA SER A 96 -17.20 -19.50 -1.65
C SER A 96 -17.23 -19.06 -3.10
N LEU A 97 -16.92 -17.77 -3.34
CA LEU A 97 -16.67 -17.18 -4.66
C LEU A 97 -15.33 -16.48 -4.68
N THR A 98 -14.65 -16.56 -5.81
CA THR A 98 -13.38 -15.85 -6.01
C THR A 98 -13.45 -14.99 -7.25
N ASP A 99 -13.33 -13.66 -7.06
CA ASP A 99 -13.16 -12.71 -8.14
C ASP A 99 -11.68 -12.41 -8.37
N THR A 100 -11.31 -12.24 -9.63
CA THR A 100 -9.99 -11.74 -10.03
C THR A 100 -10.10 -10.24 -10.26
N VAL A 101 -9.26 -9.47 -9.58
CA VAL A 101 -9.15 -8.02 -9.72
C VAL A 101 -7.77 -7.70 -10.30
N VAL A 102 -7.74 -6.97 -11.41
CA VAL A 102 -6.51 -6.52 -12.06
C VAL A 102 -6.43 -5.01 -11.95
N ILE A 103 -5.34 -4.51 -11.37
CA ILE A 103 -5.06 -3.08 -11.21
C ILE A 103 -3.87 -2.72 -12.09
N GLU A 104 -4.12 -1.96 -13.14
CA GLU A 104 -3.07 -1.39 -13.99
C GLU A 104 -2.61 -0.06 -13.41
N LYS A 105 -1.30 0.11 -13.29
CA LYS A 105 -0.69 1.25 -12.63
C LYS A 105 0.61 1.67 -13.28
N GLN A 106 1.03 2.87 -12.96
CA GLN A 106 2.33 3.42 -13.29
C GLN A 106 3.08 3.69 -12.00
N ASP A 107 4.34 3.28 -11.93
CA ASP A 107 5.19 3.37 -10.74
C ASP A 107 6.19 4.52 -10.92
N PHE A 108 6.41 5.29 -9.83
CA PHE A 108 7.33 6.41 -9.79
C PHE A 108 8.24 6.29 -8.57
N PRO A 109 9.57 6.29 -8.72
CA PRO A 109 10.47 6.34 -7.58
C PRO A 109 10.36 7.71 -6.91
N HIS A 110 10.26 7.69 -5.58
CA HIS A 110 10.24 8.86 -4.72
C HIS A 110 11.39 8.79 -3.72
N PHE A 111 12.19 9.84 -3.66
CA PHE A 111 13.35 9.93 -2.78
C PHE A 111 13.09 10.99 -1.72
N GLU A 112 13.11 10.61 -0.45
CA GLU A 112 13.09 11.55 0.69
C GLU A 112 14.43 12.28 0.83
N SER A 113 15.52 11.57 0.56
CA SER A 113 16.90 12.07 0.55
C SER A 113 17.73 11.22 -0.39
N ILE A 114 18.88 11.76 -0.84
CA ILE A 114 19.86 11.03 -1.66
C ILE A 114 20.47 9.83 -0.93
N ASP A 115 20.43 9.82 0.40
CA ASP A 115 20.98 8.76 1.24
C ASP A 115 19.93 7.70 1.63
N CYS A 116 18.66 7.89 1.24
CA CYS A 116 17.57 6.96 1.54
C CYS A 116 17.24 6.08 0.34
N ASN A 117 16.85 4.83 0.63
CA ASN A 117 16.27 3.98 -0.40
C ASN A 117 14.99 4.61 -0.95
N PRO A 118 14.74 4.53 -2.27
CA PRO A 118 13.52 5.08 -2.84
C PRO A 118 12.28 4.33 -2.33
N SER A 119 11.22 5.08 -2.08
CA SER A 119 9.86 4.57 -2.04
C SER A 119 9.28 4.59 -3.45
N TYR A 120 8.25 3.78 -3.70
CA TYR A 120 7.55 3.82 -4.97
C TYR A 120 6.14 4.35 -4.76
N PHE A 121 5.83 5.47 -5.41
CA PHE A 121 4.47 5.98 -5.54
C PHE A 121 3.85 5.42 -6.80
N HIS A 122 2.53 5.32 -6.84
CA HIS A 122 1.83 4.71 -7.95
C HIS A 122 0.68 5.60 -8.40
N VAL A 123 0.33 5.50 -9.68
CA VAL A 123 -0.89 6.08 -10.24
C VAL A 123 -1.72 4.96 -10.83
N ILE A 124 -2.89 4.69 -10.26
CA ILE A 124 -3.84 3.71 -10.77
C ILE A 124 -4.40 4.23 -12.10
N LYS A 125 -4.26 3.44 -13.15
CA LYS A 125 -4.73 3.79 -14.51
C LYS A 125 -6.04 3.14 -14.84
N ARG A 126 -6.20 1.88 -14.44
CA ARG A 126 -7.41 1.11 -14.71
C ARG A 126 -7.58 0.01 -13.68
N VAL A 127 -8.83 -0.32 -13.38
CA VAL A 127 -9.21 -1.49 -12.60
C VAL A 127 -10.20 -2.30 -13.43
N SER A 128 -9.95 -3.60 -13.54
CA SER A 128 -10.87 -4.57 -14.12
C SER A 128 -11.06 -5.74 -13.17
N HIS A 129 -12.22 -6.38 -13.24
CA HIS A 129 -12.55 -7.50 -12.34
C HIS A 129 -13.52 -8.47 -12.99
N THR A 130 -13.55 -9.70 -12.51
CA THR A 130 -14.65 -10.63 -12.74
C THR A 130 -15.88 -10.19 -11.90
N ARG A 131 -17.05 -10.71 -12.21
CA ARG A 131 -18.31 -10.29 -11.57
C ARG A 131 -19.04 -11.45 -10.90
N LEU A 132 -18.31 -12.26 -10.16
CA LEU A 132 -18.93 -13.35 -9.40
C LEU A 132 -19.57 -12.81 -8.10
N GLY A 133 -18.76 -12.28 -7.20
CA GLY A 133 -19.14 -11.68 -5.93
C GLY A 133 -19.04 -10.15 -5.91
N ILE A 134 -18.13 -9.57 -6.75
CA ILE A 134 -17.99 -8.14 -6.93
C ILE A 134 -19.01 -7.65 -7.97
N ASP A 135 -19.71 -6.57 -7.67
CA ASP A 135 -20.56 -5.86 -8.62
C ASP A 135 -19.75 -4.84 -9.42
N SER A 136 -19.05 -3.95 -8.71
CA SER A 136 -18.22 -2.92 -9.33
C SER A 136 -17.07 -2.49 -8.43
N ILE A 137 -16.00 -1.94 -9.06
CA ILE A 137 -14.90 -1.25 -8.38
C ILE A 137 -14.72 0.10 -9.06
N VAL A 138 -14.71 1.17 -8.27
CA VAL A 138 -14.56 2.55 -8.74
C VAL A 138 -13.24 3.12 -8.23
N ILE A 139 -12.47 3.74 -9.12
CA ILE A 139 -11.28 4.52 -8.74
C ILE A 139 -11.78 5.84 -8.15
N ASN A 140 -11.53 6.04 -6.86
CA ASN A 140 -11.88 7.26 -6.14
C ASN A 140 -10.70 8.23 -6.08
N LYS A 141 -9.49 7.70 -5.88
CA LYS A 141 -8.24 8.46 -5.84
C LYS A 141 -7.17 7.68 -6.61
N GLU A 142 -6.67 8.26 -7.69
CA GLU A 142 -5.69 7.57 -8.56
C GLU A 142 -4.29 7.49 -7.93
N ASN A 143 -3.89 8.55 -7.21
CA ASN A 143 -2.53 8.70 -6.68
C ASN A 143 -2.36 7.94 -5.37
N VAL A 144 -1.52 6.91 -5.38
CA VAL A 144 -1.15 6.11 -4.20
C VAL A 144 0.23 6.55 -3.71
N ASN A 145 0.25 7.22 -2.58
CA ASN A 145 1.43 7.76 -1.91
C ASN A 145 1.30 7.57 -0.39
N TYR A 146 2.04 8.33 0.43
CA TYR A 146 1.92 8.27 1.88
C TYR A 146 0.59 8.82 2.44
N ASP A 147 -0.18 9.57 1.63
CA ASP A 147 -1.49 10.05 2.04
C ASP A 147 -2.58 9.00 1.82
N ALA A 148 -2.82 8.21 2.86
CA ALA A 148 -3.82 7.15 2.91
C ALA A 148 -5.11 7.57 3.64
N LYS A 149 -5.39 8.87 3.74
CA LYS A 149 -6.60 9.39 4.44
C LYS A 149 -7.89 9.05 3.71
N GLU A 150 -7.83 9.03 2.38
CA GLU A 150 -8.96 8.71 1.52
C GLU A 150 -8.79 7.35 0.88
N ALA A 151 -9.90 6.66 0.65
CA ALA A 151 -9.88 5.41 -0.09
C ALA A 151 -9.46 5.66 -1.55
N HIS A 152 -8.57 4.81 -2.07
CA HIS A 152 -8.18 4.83 -3.46
C HIS A 152 -9.22 4.11 -4.33
N LEU A 153 -9.77 3.01 -3.84
CA LEU A 153 -10.74 2.19 -4.52
C LEU A 153 -12.00 2.00 -3.66
N LEU A 154 -13.17 2.17 -4.29
CA LEU A 154 -14.46 1.83 -3.71
C LEU A 154 -14.91 0.49 -4.30
N VAL A 155 -15.19 -0.49 -3.43
CA VAL A 155 -15.57 -1.85 -3.81
C VAL A 155 -17.03 -2.09 -3.44
N TYR A 156 -17.83 -2.48 -4.43
CA TYR A 156 -19.23 -2.82 -4.27
C TYR A 156 -19.38 -4.33 -4.43
N PHE A 157 -19.84 -5.01 -3.38
CA PHE A 157 -20.16 -6.42 -3.44
C PHE A 157 -21.63 -6.64 -3.76
N LYS A 158 -21.92 -7.74 -4.46
CA LYS A 158 -23.30 -8.19 -4.67
C LYS A 158 -23.93 -8.66 -3.38
N ASN A 159 -25.20 -8.33 -3.18
CA ASN A 159 -25.99 -8.88 -2.10
C ASN A 159 -26.59 -10.24 -2.54
N PHE A 160 -26.28 -11.31 -1.80
CA PHE A 160 -26.79 -12.66 -2.08
C PHE A 160 -27.83 -13.12 -1.05
N TYR A 161 -28.19 -12.26 -0.09
CA TYR A 161 -29.08 -12.58 1.02
C TYR A 161 -30.43 -11.86 0.94
N GLN A 162 -30.76 -11.28 -0.22
CA GLN A 162 -32.06 -10.68 -0.50
C GLN A 162 -32.99 -11.67 -1.23
#